data_4f8adfc7792e468030a4db7127eeee2d
#
_entry.id   4f8adfc7792e468030a4db7127eeee2d
#
_cell.length_a   1.000
_cell.length_b   1.000
_cell.length_c   1.000
_cell.angle_alpha   90.00
_cell.angle_beta   90.00
_cell.angle_gamma   90.00
#
_symmetry.space_group_name_H-M   'P 1'
#
loop_
_entity.id
_entity.type
_entity.pdbx_description
1 polymer ?
#
loop_
_entity_poly.entity_id
_entity_poly.type
_entity_poly.pdbx_seq_one_letter_code
_entity_poly.pdbx_strand_id
1 'polypeptide(L)'
;MKKTLTVLIALILFSCLHAQDGKMNDYIRNLMSRMTTDEKIGQLNLLIPGGAVTGSVVSKGVDDKIRAGLVGGIFGITGPDKVRQAQEIAVKNSRLHIPLIFGLDVIHGHRTMFPIPFGLSCTWDTVLIEKTAHVAAREASADGLAWVFSPMVDIARDPRWGRVSEGSGEDPYLGSAIAAAMVRGYQGRDLKNPENVMACVKHFALYGGAEAGREYNTVDMSRIKMYQYYLPPYKAAVDAGVGSVMSSFNEIDGVPATGNRWLLTTLLRDQWKFNGMVVSDYTSLSEMTAHGVGDLATVSALALRAGLDMDMVAEGFLTQLKQCLKNGTVKQQDIDLACRRILEAKYKL
;
A
#
# COMPACT_ATOMS: atom_id res chain seq x y z
N MET A 1 -20.53 10.21 -39.34
CA MET A 1 -21.33 9.79 -38.19
C MET A 1 -20.58 8.93 -37.15
N LYS A 2 -19.90 7.81 -37.50
CA LYS A 2 -19.19 7.00 -36.48
C LYS A 2 -18.08 7.76 -35.73
N LYS A 3 -17.23 8.55 -36.40
CA LYS A 3 -16.15 9.34 -35.79
C LYS A 3 -16.68 10.45 -34.85
N THR A 4 -17.80 11.10 -35.22
CA THR A 4 -18.40 12.15 -34.38
C THR A 4 -19.03 11.57 -33.11
N LEU A 5 -19.64 10.39 -33.19
CA LEU A 5 -20.19 9.68 -32.04
C LEU A 5 -19.11 9.23 -31.06
N THR A 6 -17.98 8.73 -31.58
CA THR A 6 -16.83 8.32 -30.73
C THR A 6 -16.22 9.50 -29.98
N VAL A 7 -16.08 10.66 -30.64
CA VAL A 7 -15.59 11.89 -29.99
C VAL A 7 -16.58 12.41 -28.93
N LEU A 8 -17.88 12.34 -29.19
CA LEU A 8 -18.90 12.78 -28.22
C LEU A 8 -18.91 11.87 -26.99
N ILE A 9 -18.81 10.55 -27.18
CA ILE A 9 -18.73 9.59 -26.06
C ILE A 9 -17.44 9.81 -25.26
N ALA A 10 -16.31 10.04 -25.91
CA ALA A 10 -15.04 10.33 -25.22
C ALA A 10 -15.13 11.65 -24.40
N LEU A 11 -15.76 12.68 -24.94
CA LEU A 11 -15.97 13.96 -24.23
C LEU A 11 -16.92 13.80 -23.02
N ILE A 12 -17.98 13.00 -23.15
CA ILE A 12 -18.92 12.73 -22.04
C ILE A 12 -18.20 11.93 -20.95
N LEU A 13 -17.44 10.88 -21.29
CA LEU A 13 -16.65 10.10 -20.34
C LEU A 13 -15.60 10.96 -19.63
N PHE A 14 -14.91 11.84 -20.36
CA PHE A 14 -13.92 12.76 -19.80
C PHE A 14 -14.58 13.77 -18.84
N SER A 15 -15.75 14.29 -19.17
CA SER A 15 -16.52 15.20 -18.31
C SER A 15 -17.02 14.50 -17.05
N CYS A 16 -17.48 13.25 -17.14
CA CYS A 16 -17.93 12.46 -15.99
C CYS A 16 -16.78 12.15 -15.01
N LEU A 17 -15.60 11.78 -15.51
CA LEU A 17 -14.40 11.56 -14.69
C LEU A 17 -13.99 12.83 -13.93
N HIS A 18 -13.92 13.97 -14.59
CA HIS A 18 -13.60 15.25 -13.96
C HIS A 18 -14.63 15.69 -12.91
N ALA A 19 -15.91 15.41 -13.15
CA ALA A 19 -16.98 15.72 -12.19
C ALA A 19 -16.90 14.83 -10.94
N GLN A 20 -16.48 13.58 -11.07
CA GLN A 20 -16.31 12.65 -9.95
C GLN A 20 -15.09 13.03 -9.11
N ASP A 21 -13.97 13.37 -9.75
CA ASP A 21 -12.77 13.87 -9.08
C ASP A 21 -13.05 15.20 -8.35
N GLY A 22 -13.86 16.07 -8.91
CA GLY A 22 -14.30 17.31 -8.28
C GLY A 22 -15.04 17.06 -6.96
N LYS A 23 -16.03 16.15 -6.96
CA LYS A 23 -16.80 15.82 -5.75
C LYS A 23 -15.93 15.19 -4.66
N MET A 24 -15.03 14.27 -5.02
CA MET A 24 -14.07 13.68 -4.08
C MET A 24 -13.18 14.76 -3.47
N ASN A 25 -12.62 15.63 -4.30
CA ASN A 25 -11.72 16.70 -3.86
C ASN A 25 -12.41 17.67 -2.89
N ASP A 26 -13.67 18.05 -3.16
CA ASP A 26 -14.43 18.95 -2.30
C ASP A 26 -14.81 18.28 -0.98
N TYR A 27 -15.22 17.02 -1.01
CA TYR A 27 -15.52 16.23 0.19
C TYR A 27 -14.29 16.12 1.10
N ILE A 28 -13.15 15.71 0.55
CA ILE A 28 -11.90 15.53 1.30
C ILE A 28 -11.39 16.87 1.84
N ARG A 29 -11.45 17.95 1.05
CA ARG A 29 -11.08 19.29 1.52
C ARG A 29 -11.93 19.72 2.71
N ASN A 30 -13.24 19.54 2.63
CA ASN A 30 -14.16 19.85 3.74
C ASN A 30 -13.88 18.99 4.97
N LEU A 31 -13.65 17.68 4.80
CA LEU A 31 -13.30 16.79 5.91
C LEU A 31 -12.00 17.24 6.57
N MET A 32 -10.93 17.43 5.80
CA MET A 32 -9.61 17.83 6.30
C MET A 32 -9.61 19.19 7.01
N SER A 33 -10.47 20.13 6.61
CA SER A 33 -10.60 21.43 7.28
C SER A 33 -11.16 21.33 8.71
N ARG A 34 -11.85 20.23 9.03
CA ARG A 34 -12.40 19.94 10.37
C ARG A 34 -11.49 19.06 11.23
N MET A 35 -10.44 18.47 10.64
CA MET A 35 -9.52 17.60 11.33
C MET A 35 -8.48 18.39 12.13
N THR A 36 -8.22 17.94 13.35
CA THR A 36 -7.04 18.35 14.10
C THR A 36 -5.76 17.73 13.50
N THR A 37 -4.59 18.28 13.86
CA THR A 37 -3.30 17.67 13.45
C THR A 37 -3.17 16.24 13.97
N ASP A 38 -3.62 15.95 15.19
CA ASP A 38 -3.58 14.61 15.77
C ASP A 38 -4.45 13.63 14.98
N GLU A 39 -5.64 14.03 14.55
CA GLU A 39 -6.50 13.19 13.72
C GLU A 39 -5.93 12.98 12.30
N LYS A 40 -5.25 13.97 11.74
CA LYS A 40 -4.54 13.81 10.45
C LYS A 40 -3.40 12.81 10.59
N ILE A 41 -2.57 12.94 11.63
CA ILE A 41 -1.52 11.97 11.95
C ILE A 41 -2.13 10.58 12.22
N GLY A 42 -3.28 10.53 12.89
CA GLY A 42 -4.03 9.31 13.14
C GLY A 42 -4.35 8.51 11.87
N GLN A 43 -4.73 9.19 10.78
CA GLN A 43 -5.00 8.51 9.52
C GLN A 43 -3.75 7.83 8.92
N LEU A 44 -2.55 8.25 9.30
CA LEU A 44 -1.28 7.73 8.80
C LEU A 44 -0.84 6.43 9.51
N ASN A 45 -1.68 5.83 10.35
CA ASN A 45 -1.31 4.67 11.16
C ASN A 45 -2.15 3.45 10.82
N LEU A 46 -1.46 2.36 10.50
CA LEU A 46 -2.02 1.02 10.30
C LEU A 46 -1.61 0.17 11.50
N LEU A 47 -2.56 -0.16 12.37
CA LEU A 47 -2.31 -0.84 13.63
C LEU A 47 -2.72 -2.31 13.58
N ILE A 48 -2.17 -3.12 14.49
CA ILE A 48 -2.47 -4.53 14.63
C ILE A 48 -2.91 -4.84 16.06
N PRO A 49 -4.18 -5.19 16.29
CA PRO A 49 -4.69 -5.46 17.65
C PRO A 49 -4.31 -6.84 18.19
N GLY A 50 -3.60 -7.64 17.44
CA GLY A 50 -3.32 -9.05 17.71
C GLY A 50 -4.12 -9.97 16.81
N GLY A 51 -3.75 -11.25 16.74
CA GLY A 51 -4.37 -12.24 15.86
C GLY A 51 -3.34 -12.95 15.00
N ALA A 52 -3.73 -13.42 13.80
CA ALA A 52 -2.83 -14.04 12.85
C ALA A 52 -1.93 -12.99 12.21
N VAL A 53 -0.66 -12.98 12.59
CA VAL A 53 0.32 -11.97 12.17
C VAL A 53 1.62 -12.60 11.75
N THR A 54 2.30 -11.90 10.84
CA THR A 54 3.62 -12.27 10.33
C THR A 54 4.76 -11.73 11.21
N GLY A 55 4.47 -10.97 12.28
CA GLY A 55 5.48 -10.37 13.16
C GLY A 55 5.12 -10.44 14.63
N SER A 56 6.07 -10.08 15.51
CA SER A 56 5.94 -10.17 16.97
C SER A 56 5.34 -8.92 17.63
N VAL A 57 5.27 -7.80 16.93
CA VAL A 57 4.79 -6.53 17.49
C VAL A 57 3.27 -6.46 17.41
N VAL A 58 2.63 -6.11 18.53
CA VAL A 58 1.17 -5.92 18.66
C VAL A 58 0.89 -4.54 19.23
N SER A 59 0.02 -3.79 18.57
CA SER A 59 -0.40 -2.47 19.02
C SER A 59 -1.28 -2.56 20.27
N LYS A 60 -1.04 -1.68 21.24
CA LYS A 60 -1.81 -1.65 22.50
C LYS A 60 -2.89 -0.57 22.47
N GLY A 61 -4.00 -0.79 23.17
CA GLY A 61 -5.08 0.18 23.35
C GLY A 61 -5.73 0.60 22.03
N VAL A 62 -5.85 -0.32 21.05
CA VAL A 62 -6.30 -0.02 19.70
C VAL A 62 -7.71 0.58 19.70
N ASP A 63 -8.66 0.05 20.47
CA ASP A 63 -10.02 0.57 20.55
C ASP A 63 -10.08 2.04 21.02
N ASP A 64 -9.27 2.40 22.01
CA ASP A 64 -9.20 3.77 22.51
C ASP A 64 -8.55 4.72 21.48
N LYS A 65 -7.53 4.23 20.77
CA LYS A 65 -6.92 4.97 19.65
C LYS A 65 -7.94 5.18 18.52
N ILE A 66 -8.78 4.18 18.19
CA ILE A 66 -9.85 4.33 17.19
C ILE A 66 -10.86 5.40 17.65
N ARG A 67 -11.35 5.34 18.90
CA ARG A 67 -12.27 6.36 19.46
C ARG A 67 -11.68 7.76 19.39
N ALA A 68 -10.39 7.88 19.63
CA ALA A 68 -9.67 9.15 19.57
C ALA A 68 -9.38 9.65 18.14
N GLY A 69 -9.70 8.86 17.10
CA GLY A 69 -9.40 9.21 15.69
C GLY A 69 -7.92 9.07 15.32
N LEU A 70 -7.16 8.26 16.05
CA LEU A 70 -5.71 8.08 15.89
C LEU A 70 -5.33 6.85 15.05
N VAL A 71 -6.28 6.27 14.30
CA VAL A 71 -6.08 5.07 13.49
C VAL A 71 -6.66 5.26 12.10
N GLY A 72 -5.86 5.04 11.07
CA GLY A 72 -6.29 5.06 9.67
C GLY A 72 -6.78 3.71 9.18
N GLY A 73 -6.17 2.63 9.63
CA GLY A 73 -6.51 1.27 9.23
C GLY A 73 -6.12 0.23 10.27
N ILE A 74 -6.62 -0.98 10.07
CA ILE A 74 -6.33 -2.15 10.90
C ILE A 74 -5.79 -3.26 10.00
N PHE A 75 -4.75 -3.92 10.47
CA PHE A 75 -4.13 -5.09 9.86
C PHE A 75 -4.35 -6.33 10.73
N GLY A 76 -4.58 -7.49 10.09
CA GLY A 76 -4.52 -8.79 10.75
C GLY A 76 -5.79 -9.25 11.44
N ILE A 77 -6.92 -8.55 11.29
CA ILE A 77 -8.22 -9.09 11.72
C ILE A 77 -9.05 -9.53 10.52
N THR A 78 -9.75 -10.65 10.67
CA THR A 78 -10.61 -11.25 9.65
C THR A 78 -11.94 -11.69 10.28
N GLY A 79 -12.94 -11.80 9.42
CA GLY A 79 -14.29 -12.18 9.78
C GLY A 79 -15.20 -10.98 10.00
N PRO A 80 -16.41 -11.04 9.42
CA PRO A 80 -17.30 -9.88 9.32
C PRO A 80 -17.67 -9.30 10.69
N ASP A 81 -17.79 -10.12 11.74
CA ASP A 81 -18.18 -9.63 13.06
C ASP A 81 -17.09 -8.79 13.72
N LYS A 82 -15.83 -9.25 13.68
CA LYS A 82 -14.69 -8.52 14.25
C LYS A 82 -14.42 -7.22 13.49
N VAL A 83 -14.47 -7.29 12.16
CA VAL A 83 -14.31 -6.12 11.29
C VAL A 83 -15.42 -5.10 11.56
N ARG A 84 -16.69 -5.55 11.65
CA ARG A 84 -17.83 -4.70 11.99
C ARG A 84 -17.68 -4.04 13.35
N GLN A 85 -17.27 -4.80 14.38
CA GLN A 85 -17.06 -4.26 15.72
C GLN A 85 -16.04 -3.11 15.72
N ALA A 86 -14.87 -3.29 15.09
CA ALA A 86 -13.86 -2.25 15.00
C ALA A 86 -14.35 -1.05 14.17
N GLN A 87 -15.06 -1.32 13.06
CA GLN A 87 -15.62 -0.27 12.21
C GLN A 87 -16.69 0.54 12.93
N GLU A 88 -17.53 -0.10 13.73
CA GLU A 88 -18.55 0.60 14.53
C GLU A 88 -17.93 1.54 15.56
N ILE A 89 -16.81 1.18 16.18
CA ILE A 89 -16.07 2.09 17.04
C ILE A 89 -15.66 3.35 16.26
N ALA A 90 -15.10 3.18 15.07
CA ALA A 90 -14.68 4.31 14.25
C ALA A 90 -15.85 5.21 13.80
N VAL A 91 -16.92 4.61 13.28
CA VAL A 91 -18.02 5.39 12.67
C VAL A 91 -19.08 5.86 13.65
N LYS A 92 -19.17 5.25 14.85
CA LYS A 92 -20.16 5.65 15.86
C LYS A 92 -19.56 6.42 17.03
N ASN A 93 -18.31 6.11 17.42
CA ASN A 93 -17.73 6.61 18.65
C ASN A 93 -16.54 7.59 18.44
N SER A 94 -16.05 7.80 17.21
CA SER A 94 -15.06 8.83 16.93
C SER A 94 -15.71 10.16 16.53
N ARG A 95 -15.00 11.27 16.71
CA ARG A 95 -15.53 12.63 16.47
C ARG A 95 -15.90 12.89 15.00
N LEU A 96 -15.12 12.38 14.06
CA LEU A 96 -15.29 12.64 12.63
C LEU A 96 -15.94 11.49 11.86
N HIS A 97 -16.18 10.36 12.52
CA HIS A 97 -16.85 9.20 11.93
C HIS A 97 -16.15 8.67 10.67
N ILE A 98 -14.81 8.81 10.59
CA ILE A 98 -14.03 8.35 9.44
C ILE A 98 -13.87 6.82 9.54
N PRO A 99 -14.28 6.04 8.51
CA PRO A 99 -14.16 4.60 8.54
C PRO A 99 -12.70 4.16 8.49
N LEU A 100 -12.40 2.98 9.04
CA LEU A 100 -11.10 2.32 8.94
C LEU A 100 -10.96 1.59 7.59
N ILE A 101 -9.72 1.41 7.12
CA ILE A 101 -9.40 0.44 6.08
C ILE A 101 -8.90 -0.84 6.75
N PHE A 102 -9.42 -2.00 6.32
CA PHE A 102 -8.97 -3.30 6.82
C PHE A 102 -8.11 -3.99 5.76
N GLY A 103 -6.87 -4.34 6.15
CA GLY A 103 -5.88 -4.96 5.28
C GLY A 103 -5.43 -6.34 5.76
N LEU A 104 -5.03 -7.19 4.80
CA LEU A 104 -4.44 -8.51 5.08
C LEU A 104 -3.54 -8.95 3.93
N ASP A 105 -2.59 -9.85 4.24
CA ASP A 105 -1.85 -10.61 3.23
C ASP A 105 -2.76 -11.67 2.59
N VAL A 106 -3.11 -11.46 1.32
CA VAL A 106 -3.90 -12.38 0.51
C VAL A 106 -3.08 -12.66 -0.75
N ILE A 107 -2.10 -13.55 -0.65
CA ILE A 107 -1.05 -13.72 -1.66
C ILE A 107 -1.44 -14.77 -2.71
N HIS A 108 -2.04 -15.90 -2.28
CA HIS A 108 -2.48 -16.96 -3.18
C HIS A 108 -3.84 -17.55 -2.79
N GLY A 109 -4.78 -16.67 -2.50
CA GLY A 109 -6.12 -16.98 -2.04
C GLY A 109 -6.39 -16.49 -0.63
N HIS A 110 -7.67 -16.53 -0.22
CA HIS A 110 -8.11 -16.14 1.12
C HIS A 110 -8.73 -17.32 1.86
N ARG A 111 -9.88 -17.82 1.42
CA ARG A 111 -10.48 -19.08 1.88
C ARG A 111 -10.16 -20.24 0.95
N THR A 112 -10.26 -20.00 -0.36
CA THR A 112 -9.77 -20.92 -1.38
C THR A 112 -8.27 -20.74 -1.55
N MET A 113 -7.50 -21.76 -1.19
CA MET A 113 -6.05 -21.75 -1.38
C MET A 113 -5.70 -22.18 -2.80
N PHE A 114 -5.14 -21.24 -3.58
CA PHE A 114 -4.53 -21.52 -4.87
C PHE A 114 -3.07 -21.96 -4.70
N PRO A 115 -2.42 -22.51 -5.73
CA PRO A 115 -0.98 -22.72 -5.71
C PRO A 115 -0.24 -21.43 -5.36
N ILE A 116 0.93 -21.55 -4.73
CA ILE A 116 1.79 -20.39 -4.45
C ILE A 116 2.07 -19.59 -5.73
N PRO A 117 2.33 -18.27 -5.66
CA PRO A 117 2.52 -17.45 -6.85
C PRO A 117 3.58 -17.96 -7.81
N PHE A 118 4.68 -18.52 -7.30
CA PHE A 118 5.71 -19.19 -8.11
C PHE A 118 5.14 -20.39 -8.90
N GLY A 119 4.28 -21.20 -8.28
CA GLY A 119 3.57 -22.30 -8.96
C GLY A 119 2.56 -21.80 -9.98
N LEU A 120 1.81 -20.74 -9.66
CA LEU A 120 0.87 -20.10 -10.61
C LEU A 120 1.60 -19.52 -11.82
N SER A 121 2.79 -18.95 -11.65
CA SER A 121 3.58 -18.39 -12.75
C SER A 121 3.97 -19.43 -13.79
N CYS A 122 4.14 -20.70 -13.38
CA CYS A 122 4.43 -21.82 -14.28
C CYS A 122 3.30 -22.13 -15.28
N THR A 123 2.10 -21.62 -15.07
CA THR A 123 0.99 -21.77 -16.01
C THR A 123 1.14 -20.92 -17.26
N TRP A 124 1.86 -19.80 -17.17
CA TRP A 124 1.98 -18.76 -18.21
C TRP A 124 0.62 -18.20 -18.67
N ASP A 125 -0.43 -18.47 -17.90
CA ASP A 125 -1.81 -18.05 -18.20
C ASP A 125 -2.24 -16.88 -17.31
N THR A 126 -2.00 -15.67 -17.80
CA THR A 126 -2.37 -14.44 -17.08
C THR A 126 -3.89 -14.26 -16.91
N VAL A 127 -4.71 -14.89 -17.78
CA VAL A 127 -6.17 -14.84 -17.63
C VAL A 127 -6.61 -15.73 -16.47
N LEU A 128 -6.00 -16.89 -16.32
CA LEU A 128 -6.24 -17.76 -15.16
C LEU A 128 -5.82 -17.06 -13.87
N ILE A 129 -4.63 -16.43 -13.85
CA ILE A 129 -4.09 -15.72 -12.67
C ILE A 129 -4.99 -14.54 -12.28
N GLU A 130 -5.50 -13.76 -13.25
CA GLU A 130 -6.48 -12.70 -13.00
C GLU A 130 -7.76 -13.24 -12.34
N LYS A 131 -8.26 -14.41 -12.79
CA LYS A 131 -9.42 -15.07 -12.17
C LYS A 131 -9.15 -15.53 -10.75
N THR A 132 -7.97 -16.10 -10.45
CA THR A 132 -7.61 -16.50 -9.07
C THR A 132 -7.59 -15.29 -8.13
N ALA A 133 -7.01 -14.17 -8.57
CA ALA A 133 -6.99 -12.92 -7.81
C ALA A 133 -8.42 -12.37 -7.59
N HIS A 134 -9.31 -12.47 -8.58
CA HIS A 134 -10.70 -12.06 -8.43
C HIS A 134 -11.47 -12.93 -7.43
N VAL A 135 -11.28 -14.25 -7.44
CA VAL A 135 -11.88 -15.13 -6.43
C VAL A 135 -11.39 -14.76 -5.03
N ALA A 136 -10.08 -14.55 -4.88
CA ALA A 136 -9.48 -14.12 -3.61
C ALA A 136 -10.05 -12.77 -3.12
N ALA A 137 -10.26 -11.81 -4.03
CA ALA A 137 -10.87 -10.52 -3.73
C ALA A 137 -12.30 -10.67 -3.19
N ARG A 138 -13.13 -11.47 -3.85
CA ARG A 138 -14.52 -11.76 -3.41
C ARG A 138 -14.57 -12.40 -2.03
N GLU A 139 -13.69 -13.33 -1.75
CA GLU A 139 -13.63 -14.00 -0.44
C GLU A 139 -13.12 -13.04 0.64
N ALA A 140 -12.10 -12.22 0.34
CA ALA A 140 -11.55 -11.23 1.24
C ALA A 140 -12.58 -10.14 1.57
N SER A 141 -13.28 -9.62 0.56
CA SER A 141 -14.32 -8.60 0.76
C SER A 141 -15.51 -9.13 1.57
N ALA A 142 -15.90 -10.39 1.37
CA ALA A 142 -16.94 -11.04 2.17
C ALA A 142 -16.56 -11.16 3.66
N ASP A 143 -15.27 -11.22 3.97
CA ASP A 143 -14.74 -11.17 5.34
C ASP A 143 -14.55 -9.73 5.89
N GLY A 144 -14.92 -8.72 5.11
CA GLY A 144 -14.85 -7.31 5.48
C GLY A 144 -13.52 -6.62 5.18
N LEU A 145 -12.63 -7.28 4.44
CA LEU A 145 -11.37 -6.68 4.00
C LEU A 145 -11.62 -5.79 2.79
N ALA A 146 -11.00 -4.61 2.77
CA ALA A 146 -11.06 -3.68 1.64
C ALA A 146 -9.69 -3.51 0.96
N TRP A 147 -8.63 -4.10 1.52
CA TRP A 147 -7.26 -3.93 1.10
C TRP A 147 -6.47 -5.24 1.24
N VAL A 148 -5.72 -5.62 0.20
CA VAL A 148 -4.87 -6.81 0.21
C VAL A 148 -3.43 -6.43 -0.09
N PHE A 149 -2.47 -7.01 0.65
CA PHE A 149 -1.04 -6.77 0.46
C PHE A 149 -0.49 -7.73 -0.61
N SER A 150 -1.01 -7.55 -1.81
CA SER A 150 -0.73 -8.35 -3.01
C SER A 150 -1.02 -7.51 -4.26
N PRO A 151 -0.30 -7.72 -5.39
CA PRO A 151 0.68 -8.78 -5.66
C PRO A 151 2.07 -8.50 -5.07
N MET A 152 2.79 -9.58 -4.74
CA MET A 152 4.23 -9.55 -4.51
C MET A 152 4.91 -9.75 -5.88
N VAL A 153 5.73 -8.78 -6.29
CA VAL A 153 6.29 -8.73 -7.65
C VAL A 153 7.82 -8.65 -7.66
N ASP A 154 8.45 -8.94 -6.54
CA ASP A 154 9.90 -8.95 -6.43
C ASP A 154 10.51 -9.98 -7.38
N ILE A 155 11.43 -9.53 -8.23
CA ILE A 155 12.19 -10.41 -9.09
C ILE A 155 13.22 -11.16 -8.24
N ALA A 156 13.08 -12.48 -8.18
CA ALA A 156 13.94 -13.38 -7.41
C ALA A 156 14.91 -14.10 -8.34
N ARG A 157 16.17 -13.65 -8.36
CA ARG A 157 17.24 -14.26 -9.19
C ARG A 157 18.16 -15.18 -8.40
N ASP A 158 18.21 -15.02 -7.09
CA ASP A 158 18.95 -15.92 -6.20
C ASP A 158 17.97 -16.90 -5.55
N PRO A 159 18.06 -18.21 -5.87
CA PRO A 159 17.13 -19.21 -5.34
C PRO A 159 17.28 -19.46 -3.83
N ARG A 160 18.30 -18.91 -3.19
CA ARG A 160 18.49 -18.98 -1.74
C ARG A 160 17.60 -17.99 -0.99
N TRP A 161 17.07 -16.98 -1.67
CA TRP A 161 16.16 -16.02 -1.03
C TRP A 161 14.86 -16.69 -0.57
N GLY A 162 14.52 -16.54 0.71
CA GLY A 162 13.43 -17.28 1.35
C GLY A 162 12.04 -16.96 0.82
N ARG A 163 11.87 -15.84 0.10
CA ARG A 163 10.56 -15.36 -0.40
C ARG A 163 10.34 -15.63 -1.89
N VAL A 164 11.15 -16.45 -2.53
CA VAL A 164 10.98 -16.86 -3.94
C VAL A 164 9.57 -17.40 -4.22
N SER A 165 8.98 -18.12 -3.26
CA SER A 165 7.64 -18.73 -3.37
C SER A 165 6.50 -17.72 -3.51
N GLU A 166 6.69 -16.47 -3.04
CA GLU A 166 5.66 -15.43 -3.05
C GLU A 166 5.56 -14.68 -4.39
N GLY A 167 6.57 -14.76 -5.24
CA GLY A 167 6.68 -14.02 -6.51
C GLY A 167 6.55 -14.90 -7.75
N SER A 168 6.78 -14.29 -8.91
CA SER A 168 6.62 -14.93 -10.23
C SER A 168 7.95 -15.44 -10.82
N GLY A 169 9.03 -15.46 -10.03
CA GLY A 169 10.35 -15.91 -10.46
C GLY A 169 11.27 -14.77 -10.92
N GLU A 170 12.17 -15.08 -11.87
CA GLU A 170 13.26 -14.17 -12.26
C GLU A 170 13.01 -13.36 -13.54
N ASP A 171 11.99 -13.70 -14.32
CA ASP A 171 11.73 -13.04 -15.60
C ASP A 171 10.91 -11.77 -15.42
N PRO A 172 11.45 -10.58 -15.79
CA PRO A 172 10.76 -9.31 -15.59
C PRO A 172 9.54 -9.13 -16.51
N TYR A 173 9.50 -9.78 -17.69
CA TYR A 173 8.37 -9.70 -18.59
C TYR A 173 7.17 -10.49 -18.07
N LEU A 174 7.40 -11.75 -17.70
CA LEU A 174 6.37 -12.60 -17.09
C LEU A 174 5.89 -12.00 -15.77
N GLY A 175 6.80 -11.56 -14.92
CA GLY A 175 6.48 -10.87 -13.66
C GLY A 175 5.62 -9.62 -13.87
N SER A 176 5.90 -8.83 -14.92
CA SER A 176 5.10 -7.64 -15.28
C SER A 176 3.70 -8.01 -15.75
N ALA A 177 3.58 -9.03 -16.60
CA ALA A 177 2.29 -9.50 -17.10
C ALA A 177 1.40 -10.03 -15.96
N ILE A 178 1.99 -10.80 -15.03
CA ILE A 178 1.31 -11.34 -13.85
C ILE A 178 0.93 -10.21 -12.87
N ALA A 179 1.83 -9.27 -12.61
CA ALA A 179 1.55 -8.12 -11.74
C ALA A 179 0.30 -7.35 -12.20
N ALA A 180 0.24 -7.03 -13.50
CA ALA A 180 -0.91 -6.34 -14.08
C ALA A 180 -2.20 -7.18 -14.02
N ALA A 181 -2.12 -8.49 -14.27
CA ALA A 181 -3.27 -9.40 -14.18
C ALA A 181 -3.82 -9.48 -12.75
N MET A 182 -2.95 -9.62 -11.75
CA MET A 182 -3.37 -9.69 -10.34
C MET A 182 -4.00 -8.37 -9.88
N VAL A 183 -3.44 -7.22 -10.24
CA VAL A 183 -4.05 -5.91 -9.93
C VAL A 183 -5.45 -5.81 -10.51
N ARG A 184 -5.66 -6.18 -11.77
CA ARG A 184 -7.00 -6.18 -12.39
C ARG A 184 -7.94 -7.18 -11.72
N GLY A 185 -7.43 -8.34 -11.33
CA GLY A 185 -8.21 -9.36 -10.64
C GLY A 185 -8.71 -8.90 -9.27
N TYR A 186 -7.87 -8.28 -8.45
CA TYR A 186 -8.25 -7.77 -7.13
C TYR A 186 -9.16 -6.54 -7.23
N GLN A 187 -8.84 -5.58 -8.08
CA GLN A 187 -9.51 -4.28 -8.11
C GLN A 187 -10.70 -4.21 -9.07
N GLY A 188 -10.79 -5.16 -10.02
CA GLY A 188 -11.78 -5.09 -11.07
C GLY A 188 -11.71 -3.77 -11.84
N ARG A 189 -12.88 -3.25 -12.24
CA ARG A 189 -13.01 -1.96 -12.94
C ARG A 189 -13.37 -0.80 -12.02
N ASP A 190 -13.91 -1.09 -10.85
CA ASP A 190 -14.38 -0.10 -9.89
C ASP A 190 -14.24 -0.64 -8.46
N LEU A 191 -13.50 0.04 -7.62
CA LEU A 191 -13.32 -0.32 -6.22
C LEU A 191 -14.59 -0.16 -5.37
N LYS A 192 -15.60 0.55 -5.86
CA LYS A 192 -16.92 0.63 -5.22
C LYS A 192 -17.76 -0.65 -5.36
N ASN A 193 -17.35 -1.54 -6.27
CA ASN A 193 -17.99 -2.86 -6.33
C ASN A 193 -17.60 -3.65 -5.06
N PRO A 194 -18.57 -4.13 -4.26
CA PRO A 194 -18.31 -4.81 -2.99
C PRO A 194 -17.56 -6.15 -3.13
N GLU A 195 -17.39 -6.67 -4.35
CA GLU A 195 -16.58 -7.86 -4.61
C GLU A 195 -15.10 -7.55 -4.88
N ASN A 196 -14.73 -6.27 -4.99
CA ASN A 196 -13.38 -5.84 -5.29
C ASN A 196 -12.68 -5.34 -4.02
N VAL A 197 -11.35 -5.42 -4.01
CA VAL A 197 -10.50 -4.91 -2.94
C VAL A 197 -9.33 -4.14 -3.53
N MET A 198 -8.81 -3.16 -2.81
CA MET A 198 -7.63 -2.42 -3.23
C MET A 198 -6.40 -3.32 -3.16
N ALA A 199 -5.64 -3.40 -4.25
CA ALA A 199 -4.38 -4.11 -4.33
C ALA A 199 -3.23 -3.25 -3.77
N CYS A 200 -2.17 -3.92 -3.29
CA CYS A 200 -0.94 -3.31 -2.83
C CYS A 200 0.25 -4.03 -3.45
N VAL A 201 0.91 -3.40 -4.43
CA VAL A 201 2.12 -4.00 -5.01
C VAL A 201 3.28 -3.91 -4.03
N LYS A 202 4.02 -5.00 -3.85
CA LYS A 202 5.10 -5.11 -2.87
C LYS A 202 6.27 -5.96 -3.38
N HIS A 203 7.46 -5.77 -2.85
CA HIS A 203 7.91 -4.75 -1.89
C HIS A 203 8.79 -3.73 -2.61
N PHE A 204 8.37 -2.50 -2.68
CA PHE A 204 8.98 -1.46 -3.50
C PHE A 204 10.20 -0.83 -2.81
N ALA A 205 11.44 -1.15 -3.28
CA ALA A 205 11.71 -1.96 -4.44
C ALA A 205 13.02 -2.73 -4.27
N LEU A 206 13.23 -3.66 -5.21
CA LEU A 206 14.47 -4.42 -5.38
C LEU A 206 14.73 -5.49 -4.31
N TYR A 207 13.76 -5.83 -3.50
CA TYR A 207 13.91 -6.68 -2.33
C TYR A 207 14.43 -8.10 -2.67
N GLY A 208 14.03 -8.67 -3.80
CA GLY A 208 14.56 -9.95 -4.30
C GLY A 208 16.00 -9.89 -4.84
N GLY A 209 16.62 -8.72 -4.87
CA GLY A 209 18.00 -8.51 -5.28
C GLY A 209 19.01 -8.44 -4.15
N ALA A 210 18.62 -8.83 -2.93
CA ALA A 210 19.44 -8.78 -1.73
C ALA A 210 20.75 -9.60 -1.88
N GLU A 211 21.85 -9.04 -1.34
CA GLU A 211 23.17 -9.65 -1.37
C GLU A 211 23.16 -11.06 -0.79
N ALA A 212 23.75 -12.00 -1.53
CA ALA A 212 23.84 -13.44 -1.20
C ALA A 212 22.46 -14.14 -1.00
N GLY A 213 21.37 -13.56 -1.49
CA GLY A 213 20.01 -14.06 -1.27
C GLY A 213 19.56 -14.00 0.19
N ARG A 214 20.19 -13.18 1.01
CA ARG A 214 19.85 -13.06 2.44
C ARG A 214 18.71 -12.08 2.64
N GLU A 215 17.70 -12.52 3.36
CA GLU A 215 16.56 -11.71 3.74
C GLU A 215 17.03 -10.45 4.51
N TYR A 216 16.41 -9.29 4.25
CA TYR A 216 16.73 -7.97 4.83
C TYR A 216 18.12 -7.41 4.49
N ASN A 217 18.90 -8.07 3.64
CA ASN A 217 20.24 -7.60 3.34
C ASN A 217 20.24 -6.44 2.34
N THR A 218 21.34 -5.71 2.28
CA THR A 218 21.62 -4.63 1.33
C THR A 218 21.46 -5.07 -0.12
N VAL A 219 21.02 -4.15 -0.95
CA VAL A 219 20.97 -4.30 -2.42
C VAL A 219 21.98 -3.38 -3.06
N ASP A 220 22.95 -3.97 -3.76
CA ASP A 220 23.93 -3.24 -4.56
C ASP A 220 23.78 -3.61 -6.04
N MET A 221 23.32 -2.66 -6.84
CA MET A 221 23.21 -2.84 -8.29
C MET A 221 23.17 -1.52 -9.06
N SER A 222 23.64 -1.56 -10.30
CA SER A 222 23.56 -0.40 -11.18
C SER A 222 22.11 -0.01 -11.51
N ARG A 223 21.87 1.26 -11.79
CA ARG A 223 20.54 1.74 -12.25
C ARG A 223 20.07 1.03 -13.52
N ILE A 224 20.97 0.67 -14.43
CA ILE A 224 20.64 -0.10 -15.64
C ILE A 224 20.00 -1.43 -15.23
N LYS A 225 20.61 -2.16 -14.29
CA LYS A 225 20.08 -3.43 -13.79
C LYS A 225 18.73 -3.25 -13.10
N MET A 226 18.55 -2.17 -12.32
CA MET A 226 17.26 -1.84 -11.71
C MET A 226 16.16 -1.71 -12.77
N TYR A 227 16.38 -0.87 -13.79
CA TYR A 227 15.37 -0.58 -14.81
C TYR A 227 15.13 -1.75 -15.78
N GLN A 228 16.12 -2.61 -16.02
CA GLN A 228 15.97 -3.74 -16.92
C GLN A 228 15.28 -4.94 -16.26
N TYR A 229 15.50 -5.19 -14.97
CA TYR A 229 15.09 -6.44 -14.35
C TYR A 229 14.14 -6.25 -13.17
N TYR A 230 14.43 -5.34 -12.23
CA TYR A 230 13.73 -5.32 -10.94
C TYR A 230 12.55 -4.36 -10.89
N LEU A 231 12.61 -3.25 -11.61
CA LEU A 231 11.55 -2.23 -11.60
C LEU A 231 10.37 -2.50 -12.55
N PRO A 232 10.51 -3.24 -13.68
CA PRO A 232 9.42 -3.41 -14.63
C PRO A 232 8.12 -3.98 -14.04
N PRO A 233 8.11 -5.00 -13.15
CA PRO A 233 6.85 -5.52 -12.61
C PRO A 233 6.10 -4.50 -11.75
N TYR A 234 6.81 -3.66 -10.98
CA TYR A 234 6.17 -2.57 -10.22
C TYR A 234 5.57 -1.52 -11.16
N LYS A 235 6.30 -1.16 -12.22
CA LYS A 235 5.78 -0.23 -13.23
C LYS A 235 4.53 -0.76 -13.89
N ALA A 236 4.50 -2.05 -14.23
CA ALA A 236 3.32 -2.71 -14.81
C ALA A 236 2.13 -2.70 -13.85
N ALA A 237 2.34 -2.90 -12.54
CA ALA A 237 1.29 -2.77 -11.54
C ALA A 237 0.75 -1.32 -11.44
N VAL A 238 1.65 -0.32 -11.49
CA VAL A 238 1.27 1.11 -11.50
C VAL A 238 0.45 1.43 -12.75
N ASP A 239 0.89 0.95 -13.93
CA ASP A 239 0.16 1.16 -15.20
C ASP A 239 -1.19 0.43 -15.23
N ALA A 240 -1.33 -0.67 -14.50
CA ALA A 240 -2.61 -1.36 -14.29
C ALA A 240 -3.52 -0.66 -13.26
N GLY A 241 -3.07 0.45 -12.65
CA GLY A 241 -3.87 1.27 -11.75
C GLY A 241 -3.90 0.78 -10.30
N VAL A 242 -2.84 0.11 -9.82
CA VAL A 242 -2.76 -0.32 -8.42
C VAL A 242 -3.03 0.83 -7.45
N GLY A 243 -3.86 0.58 -6.41
CA GLY A 243 -4.28 1.62 -5.47
C GLY A 243 -3.24 1.95 -4.40
N SER A 244 -2.34 1.02 -4.08
CA SER A 244 -1.31 1.21 -3.08
C SER A 244 0.00 0.50 -3.41
N VAL A 245 1.08 0.98 -2.78
CA VAL A 245 2.44 0.44 -2.89
C VAL A 245 2.99 0.25 -1.49
N MET A 246 3.64 -0.88 -1.21
CA MET A 246 4.33 -1.14 0.05
C MET A 246 5.84 -1.00 -0.16
N SER A 247 6.50 -0.16 0.66
CA SER A 247 7.95 -0.01 0.63
C SER A 247 8.66 -1.24 1.20
N SER A 248 9.85 -1.55 0.69
CA SER A 248 10.63 -2.71 1.13
C SER A 248 11.51 -2.41 2.34
N PHE A 249 12.11 -3.46 2.90
CA PHE A 249 13.02 -3.38 4.05
C PHE A 249 14.45 -3.00 3.68
N ASN A 250 14.93 -3.43 2.50
CA ASN A 250 16.32 -3.32 2.10
C ASN A 250 16.76 -1.88 1.85
N GLU A 251 18.05 -1.68 1.89
CA GLU A 251 18.72 -0.47 1.44
C GLU A 251 18.94 -0.48 -0.07
N ILE A 252 18.94 0.72 -0.65
CA ILE A 252 19.34 0.98 -2.04
C ILE A 252 20.32 2.11 -2.03
N ASP A 253 21.55 1.89 -2.50
CA ASP A 253 22.64 2.87 -2.41
C ASP A 253 22.85 3.39 -0.96
N GLY A 254 22.75 2.51 0.05
CA GLY A 254 22.88 2.83 1.46
C GLY A 254 21.70 3.58 2.08
N VAL A 255 20.60 3.76 1.37
CA VAL A 255 19.39 4.41 1.88
C VAL A 255 18.26 3.40 2.00
N PRO A 256 17.69 3.14 3.19
CA PRO A 256 16.54 2.26 3.35
C PRO A 256 15.37 2.70 2.46
N ALA A 257 14.74 1.73 1.78
CA ALA A 257 13.69 2.01 0.80
C ALA A 257 12.54 2.84 1.38
N THR A 258 12.15 2.57 2.63
CA THR A 258 11.10 3.31 3.37
C THR A 258 11.43 4.79 3.56
N GLY A 259 12.72 5.16 3.63
CA GLY A 259 13.20 6.54 3.72
C GLY A 259 13.77 7.12 2.42
N ASN A 260 13.68 6.39 1.32
CA ASN A 260 14.35 6.76 0.07
C ASN A 260 13.46 7.68 -0.79
N ARG A 261 13.75 9.00 -0.74
CA ARG A 261 13.00 10.01 -1.51
C ARG A 261 13.09 9.81 -3.02
N TRP A 262 14.26 9.38 -3.53
CA TRP A 262 14.37 9.10 -4.96
C TRP A 262 13.41 8.01 -5.38
N LEU A 263 13.30 6.95 -4.59
CA LEU A 263 12.42 5.82 -4.86
C LEU A 263 10.94 6.21 -4.75
N LEU A 264 10.51 6.73 -3.59
CA LEU A 264 9.10 6.94 -3.27
C LEU A 264 8.52 8.21 -3.91
N THR A 265 9.33 9.24 -4.15
CA THR A 265 8.85 10.48 -4.75
C THR A 265 9.31 10.60 -6.20
N THR A 266 10.62 10.67 -6.47
CA THR A 266 11.10 10.99 -7.82
C THR A 266 10.74 9.90 -8.83
N LEU A 267 10.99 8.63 -8.52
CA LEU A 267 10.69 7.53 -9.42
C LEU A 267 9.17 7.24 -9.44
N LEU A 268 8.61 6.92 -8.28
CA LEU A 268 7.24 6.42 -8.20
C LEU A 268 6.21 7.50 -8.57
N ARG A 269 6.32 8.70 -7.98
CA ARG A 269 5.30 9.74 -8.16
C ARG A 269 5.60 10.67 -9.33
N ASP A 270 6.84 11.20 -9.42
CA ASP A 270 7.14 12.21 -10.43
C ASP A 270 7.32 11.60 -11.82
N GLN A 271 8.00 10.45 -11.94
CA GLN A 271 8.22 9.80 -13.22
C GLN A 271 7.06 8.87 -13.63
N TRP A 272 6.63 7.98 -12.72
CA TRP A 272 5.57 7.00 -13.03
C TRP A 272 4.16 7.53 -12.82
N LYS A 273 4.01 8.73 -12.24
CA LYS A 273 2.71 9.38 -12.01
C LYS A 273 1.78 8.59 -11.09
N PHE A 274 2.33 7.81 -10.18
CA PHE A 274 1.55 7.10 -9.18
C PHE A 274 0.85 8.10 -8.24
N ASN A 275 -0.46 7.98 -8.12
CA ASN A 275 -1.30 8.86 -7.31
C ASN A 275 -2.02 8.15 -6.13
N GLY A 276 -1.74 6.85 -5.92
CA GLY A 276 -2.25 6.10 -4.79
C GLY A 276 -1.46 6.35 -3.50
N MET A 277 -1.73 5.56 -2.47
CA MET A 277 -1.03 5.66 -1.19
C MET A 277 0.19 4.73 -1.11
N VAL A 278 1.19 5.13 -0.32
CA VAL A 278 2.37 4.31 0.00
C VAL A 278 2.32 3.95 1.48
N VAL A 279 2.41 2.65 1.77
CA VAL A 279 2.50 2.11 3.13
C VAL A 279 3.88 1.53 3.37
N SER A 280 4.39 1.59 4.60
CA SER A 280 5.60 0.87 4.98
C SER A 280 5.32 -0.63 5.07
N ASP A 281 6.37 -1.46 4.95
CA ASP A 281 6.27 -2.84 5.38
C ASP A 281 6.20 -2.92 6.92
N TYR A 282 5.92 -4.11 7.45
CA TYR A 282 5.75 -4.37 8.87
C TYR A 282 6.97 -3.90 9.68
N THR A 283 6.78 -2.89 10.51
CA THR A 283 7.84 -2.24 11.31
C THR A 283 9.01 -1.63 10.53
N SER A 284 9.01 -1.65 9.19
CA SER A 284 10.17 -1.20 8.39
C SER A 284 10.57 0.25 8.65
N LEU A 285 9.64 1.09 9.11
CA LEU A 285 9.96 2.46 9.54
C LEU A 285 10.87 2.45 10.77
N SER A 286 10.55 1.68 11.81
CA SER A 286 11.39 1.61 13.02
C SER A 286 12.68 0.84 12.77
N GLU A 287 12.71 -0.11 11.84
CA GLU A 287 13.91 -0.86 11.48
C GLU A 287 15.01 0.03 10.88
N MET A 288 14.67 1.18 10.28
CA MET A 288 15.68 2.14 9.85
C MET A 288 16.59 2.63 10.98
N THR A 289 16.18 2.52 12.24
CA THR A 289 17.03 2.81 13.39
C THR A 289 18.18 1.81 13.51
N ALA A 290 17.93 0.53 13.21
CA ALA A 290 18.95 -0.52 13.19
C ALA A 290 19.93 -0.39 12.03
N HIS A 291 19.51 0.26 10.91
CA HIS A 291 20.39 0.64 9.81
C HIS A 291 21.26 1.88 10.13
N GLY A 292 21.17 2.43 11.35
CA GLY A 292 22.00 3.57 11.77
C GLY A 292 21.56 4.92 11.22
N VAL A 293 20.34 5.02 10.67
CA VAL A 293 19.82 6.28 10.09
C VAL A 293 19.55 7.34 11.17
N GLY A 294 19.14 6.89 12.37
CA GLY A 294 18.87 7.78 13.50
C GLY A 294 17.86 7.19 14.48
N ASP A 295 17.38 8.03 15.41
CA ASP A 295 16.30 7.65 16.33
C ASP A 295 14.93 7.59 15.64
N LEU A 296 13.92 7.14 16.35
CA LEU A 296 12.56 6.97 15.81
C LEU A 296 11.97 8.29 15.28
N ALA A 297 12.30 9.43 15.88
CA ALA A 297 11.84 10.73 15.40
C ALA A 297 12.50 11.10 14.06
N THR A 298 13.80 10.87 13.95
CA THR A 298 14.59 11.12 12.72
C THR A 298 14.07 10.26 11.56
N VAL A 299 13.89 8.94 11.77
CA VAL A 299 13.43 8.03 10.71
C VAL A 299 11.97 8.30 10.33
N SER A 300 11.10 8.67 11.28
CA SER A 300 9.71 9.06 10.99
C SER A 300 9.65 10.32 10.12
N ALA A 301 10.44 11.34 10.44
CA ALA A 301 10.51 12.55 9.64
C ALA A 301 11.08 12.29 8.24
N LEU A 302 12.11 11.44 8.14
CA LEU A 302 12.71 11.04 6.88
C LEU A 302 11.71 10.32 5.98
N ALA A 303 11.01 9.31 6.52
CA ALA A 303 10.05 8.51 5.78
C ALA A 303 8.87 9.36 5.25
N LEU A 304 8.28 10.22 6.09
CA LEU A 304 7.20 11.11 5.67
C LEU A 304 7.66 12.03 4.52
N ARG A 305 8.84 12.66 4.64
CA ARG A 305 9.39 13.54 3.61
C ARG A 305 9.84 12.78 2.36
N ALA A 306 10.16 11.50 2.48
CA ALA A 306 10.45 10.64 1.33
C ALA A 306 9.19 10.32 0.51
N GLY A 307 8.00 10.41 1.09
CA GLY A 307 6.72 10.16 0.40
C GLY A 307 5.96 8.95 0.92
N LEU A 308 6.33 8.42 2.09
CA LEU A 308 5.55 7.43 2.82
C LEU A 308 4.27 8.09 3.36
N ASP A 309 3.12 7.46 3.15
CA ASP A 309 1.83 7.99 3.60
C ASP A 309 1.31 7.28 4.85
N MET A 310 1.58 5.99 5.03
CA MET A 310 1.08 5.19 6.15
C MET A 310 2.17 4.33 6.78
N ASP A 311 2.25 4.37 8.09
CA ASP A 311 3.18 3.59 8.91
C ASP A 311 2.49 2.30 9.38
N MET A 312 3.03 1.15 8.98
CA MET A 312 2.54 -0.15 9.40
C MET A 312 3.20 -0.57 10.71
N VAL A 313 2.44 -0.55 11.78
CA VAL A 313 2.72 -1.12 13.11
C VAL A 313 3.80 -0.45 13.94
N ALA A 314 4.76 0.27 13.32
CA ALA A 314 5.88 0.88 14.06
C ALA A 314 5.45 2.00 15.02
N GLU A 315 4.26 2.58 14.83
CA GLU A 315 3.73 3.73 15.60
C GLU A 315 4.69 4.94 15.64
N GLY A 316 5.64 5.00 14.72
CA GLY A 316 6.59 6.12 14.62
C GLY A 316 5.89 7.40 14.21
N PHE A 317 4.98 7.34 13.20
CA PHE A 317 4.19 8.51 12.82
C PHE A 317 3.29 8.97 13.97
N LEU A 318 2.60 8.03 14.62
CA LEU A 318 1.69 8.34 15.72
C LEU A 318 2.38 9.03 16.89
N THR A 319 3.58 8.56 17.26
CA THR A 319 4.29 9.01 18.47
C THR A 319 5.24 10.18 18.24
N GLN A 320 5.78 10.35 17.03
CA GLN A 320 6.87 11.28 16.78
C GLN A 320 6.47 12.52 15.94
N LEU A 321 5.55 12.39 14.97
CA LEU A 321 5.31 13.48 13.99
C LEU A 321 4.84 14.79 14.62
N LYS A 322 4.09 14.74 15.71
CA LYS A 322 3.67 15.96 16.43
C LYS A 322 4.86 16.74 16.97
N GLN A 323 5.88 16.05 17.51
CA GLN A 323 7.10 16.69 17.96
C GLN A 323 7.97 17.16 16.79
N CYS A 324 8.06 16.34 15.73
CA CYS A 324 8.76 16.69 14.49
C CYS A 324 8.17 17.96 13.82
N LEU A 325 6.87 18.13 13.90
CA LEU A 325 6.19 19.35 13.43
C LEU A 325 6.56 20.57 14.29
N LYS A 326 6.56 20.42 15.62
CA LYS A 326 6.92 21.52 16.55
C LYS A 326 8.35 22.01 16.38
N ASN A 327 9.30 21.10 16.14
CA ASN A 327 10.71 21.45 15.95
C ASN A 327 11.08 21.79 14.49
N GLY A 328 10.09 21.77 13.56
CA GLY A 328 10.27 22.13 12.16
C GLY A 328 10.95 21.07 11.29
N THR A 329 11.15 19.84 11.79
CA THR A 329 11.76 18.73 11.03
C THR A 329 10.83 18.24 9.93
N VAL A 330 9.50 18.32 10.14
CA VAL A 330 8.44 18.10 9.12
C VAL A 330 7.55 19.33 9.04
N LYS A 331 6.87 19.51 7.91
CA LYS A 331 5.91 20.60 7.69
C LYS A 331 4.49 20.05 7.80
N GLN A 332 3.53 20.93 8.15
CA GLN A 332 2.11 20.59 8.15
C GLN A 332 1.65 20.07 6.78
N GLN A 333 2.21 20.62 5.70
CA GLN A 333 1.91 20.21 4.33
C GLN A 333 2.28 18.75 4.04
N ASP A 334 3.35 18.23 4.66
CA ASP A 334 3.77 16.83 4.49
C ASP A 334 2.74 15.89 5.11
N ILE A 335 2.27 16.22 6.33
CA ILE A 335 1.20 15.48 7.02
C ILE A 335 -0.12 15.56 6.25
N ASP A 336 -0.48 16.75 5.79
CA ASP A 336 -1.72 16.99 5.05
C ASP A 336 -1.74 16.20 3.73
N LEU A 337 -0.61 16.12 3.03
CA LEU A 337 -0.49 15.39 1.78
C LEU A 337 -0.65 13.87 1.99
N ALA A 338 0.02 13.31 3.00
CA ALA A 338 -0.10 11.91 3.35
C ALA A 338 -1.54 11.55 3.79
N CYS A 339 -2.12 12.35 4.69
CA CYS A 339 -3.51 12.20 5.13
C CYS A 339 -4.49 12.24 3.96
N ARG A 340 -4.33 13.19 3.04
CA ARG A 340 -5.15 13.34 1.85
C ARG A 340 -5.16 12.08 1.00
N ARG A 341 -4.00 11.49 0.71
CA ARG A 341 -3.90 10.26 -0.11
C ARG A 341 -4.60 9.07 0.52
N ILE A 342 -4.54 8.95 1.85
CA ILE A 342 -5.26 7.91 2.57
C ILE A 342 -6.78 8.15 2.51
N LEU A 343 -7.24 9.40 2.67
CA LEU A 343 -8.65 9.74 2.54
C LEU A 343 -9.16 9.55 1.10
N GLU A 344 -8.34 9.81 0.09
CA GLU A 344 -8.67 9.51 -1.31
C GLU A 344 -8.81 8.00 -1.56
N ALA A 345 -7.94 7.17 -0.97
CA ALA A 345 -8.07 5.71 -1.02
C ALA A 345 -9.38 5.26 -0.35
N LYS A 346 -9.69 5.77 0.85
CA LYS A 346 -10.95 5.47 1.56
C LYS A 346 -12.20 5.90 0.79
N TYR A 347 -12.15 7.02 0.09
CA TYR A 347 -13.28 7.50 -0.71
C TYR A 347 -13.56 6.62 -1.93
N LYS A 348 -12.53 5.97 -2.47
CA LYS A 348 -12.64 5.08 -3.64
C LYS A 348 -13.16 3.68 -3.27
N LEU A 349 -12.98 3.28 -2.01
CA LEU A 349 -13.48 2.02 -1.43
C LEU A 349 -14.92 2.17 -0.93
#